data_e4e90cab4cd9e10cf66dd4fcfa06dc23
#
_entry.id   e4e90cab4cd9e10cf66dd4fcfa06dc23
#
_cell.length_a   1.000
_cell.length_b   1.000
_cell.length_c   1.000
_cell.angle_alpha   90.00
_cell.angle_beta   90.00
_cell.angle_gamma   90.00
#
_symmetry.space_group_name_H-M   'P 1'
#
loop_
_entity.id
_entity.type
_entity.pdbx_description
1 polymer ?
#
loop_
_entity_poly.entity_id
_entity_poly.type
_entity_poly.pdbx_seq_one_letter_code
_entity_poly.pdbx_strand_id
1 'polypeptide(L)'
;FRNKNGEPIDRATSIEEFKQKLLSIPDESLIYHSIRNGISTWLMAHREITLAKHLKRYRFEDFPTPAEMRQFILRVFEAAELKKIKGRIINYNPKLVDSNRYITRLGKGSFGGKGRGMAFLSNFIENVDFKKLIPKLKIEIPKTAIIGVDEFDNFIDNNGLSRIIYSDESYEEVKAAFIAAPLSQKLRDKLRSYLEVMRKPLAVRSSGLFEDSLSQPFAGVYSTYLIPNNHPDIERRIDDLETAVKLVYSSIFTDSSRAYFHAIDCMIEEEKMAVILQEVVGNEY
;
A
#
# COMPACT_ATOMS: atom_id res chain seq x y z
N PHE A 1 21.43 7.91 -25.51
CA PHE A 1 21.57 9.35 -25.54
C PHE A 1 22.72 9.74 -26.48
N ARG A 2 22.65 10.92 -27.12
CA ARG A 2 23.63 11.42 -28.05
C ARG A 2 24.00 12.85 -27.68
N ASN A 3 25.23 13.26 -28.02
CA ASN A 3 25.66 14.66 -27.90
C ASN A 3 25.12 15.52 -29.06
N LYS A 4 25.44 16.81 -29.07
CA LYS A 4 25.03 17.75 -30.16
C LYS A 4 25.47 17.33 -31.55
N ASN A 5 26.57 16.59 -31.67
CA ASN A 5 27.12 16.10 -32.95
C ASN A 5 26.47 14.78 -33.40
N GLY A 6 25.56 14.20 -32.57
CA GLY A 6 24.91 12.93 -32.85
C GLY A 6 25.70 11.69 -32.43
N GLU A 7 26.83 11.86 -31.73
CA GLU A 7 27.62 10.75 -31.20
C GLU A 7 27.01 10.16 -29.96
N PRO A 8 27.01 8.82 -29.77
CA PRO A 8 26.45 8.19 -28.62
C PRO A 8 27.28 8.51 -27.37
N ILE A 9 26.60 8.94 -26.28
CA ILE A 9 27.23 9.23 -25.00
C ILE A 9 26.75 8.29 -23.89
N ASP A 10 25.52 7.78 -24.01
CA ASP A 10 24.94 6.85 -23.06
C ASP A 10 23.78 6.08 -23.70
N ARG A 11 23.31 5.01 -23.01
CA ARG A 11 22.22 4.17 -23.50
C ARG A 11 21.30 3.75 -22.34
N ALA A 12 19.99 3.82 -22.55
CA ALA A 12 18.98 3.24 -21.68
C ALA A 12 18.28 2.08 -22.39
N THR A 13 18.07 0.98 -21.69
CA THR A 13 17.41 -0.22 -22.17
C THR A 13 16.03 -0.45 -21.53
N SER A 14 15.73 0.29 -20.47
CA SER A 14 14.45 0.25 -19.75
C SER A 14 13.97 1.67 -19.40
N ILE A 15 12.69 1.79 -19.07
CA ILE A 15 12.09 3.07 -18.64
C ILE A 15 12.76 3.56 -17.35
N GLU A 16 13.02 2.66 -16.40
CA GLU A 16 13.66 3.01 -15.13
C GLU A 16 15.09 3.53 -15.34
N GLU A 17 15.86 2.85 -16.16
CA GLU A 17 17.21 3.28 -16.54
C GLU A 17 17.18 4.63 -17.29
N PHE A 18 16.19 4.83 -18.17
CA PHE A 18 16.00 6.11 -18.86
C PHE A 18 15.76 7.25 -17.86
N LYS A 19 14.90 7.06 -16.88
CA LYS A 19 14.61 8.06 -15.82
C LYS A 19 15.85 8.42 -15.02
N GLN A 20 16.61 7.40 -14.59
CA GLN A 20 17.87 7.62 -13.86
C GLN A 20 18.87 8.42 -14.69
N LYS A 21 19.09 8.03 -15.92
CA LYS A 21 20.03 8.73 -16.82
C LYS A 21 19.55 10.12 -17.21
N LEU A 22 18.24 10.31 -17.31
CA LEU A 22 17.69 11.65 -17.57
C LEU A 22 18.11 12.66 -16.50
N LEU A 23 18.39 12.24 -15.27
CA LEU A 23 18.87 13.11 -14.20
C LEU A 23 20.31 13.60 -14.42
N SER A 24 21.14 12.84 -15.11
CA SER A 24 22.60 13.06 -15.23
C SER A 24 23.11 13.38 -16.63
N ILE A 25 22.32 13.14 -17.70
CA ILE A 25 22.76 13.47 -19.07
C ILE A 25 23.02 14.97 -19.22
N PRO A 26 24.02 15.36 -20.03
CA PRO A 26 24.27 16.77 -20.36
C PRO A 26 23.06 17.46 -21.00
N ASP A 27 22.87 18.73 -20.70
CA ASP A 27 21.75 19.52 -21.23
C ASP A 27 21.73 19.54 -22.76
N GLU A 28 22.90 19.56 -23.39
CA GLU A 28 23.00 19.48 -24.88
C GLU A 28 22.40 18.19 -25.45
N SER A 29 22.50 17.06 -24.71
CA SER A 29 21.89 15.79 -25.10
C SER A 29 20.37 15.85 -24.98
N LEU A 30 19.86 16.46 -23.91
CA LEU A 30 18.43 16.65 -23.70
C LEU A 30 17.82 17.49 -24.82
N ILE A 31 18.48 18.64 -25.16
CA ILE A 31 18.08 19.53 -26.25
C ILE A 31 18.12 18.78 -27.59
N TYR A 32 19.21 18.04 -27.87
CA TYR A 32 19.35 17.25 -29.12
C TYR A 32 18.18 16.30 -29.33
N HIS A 33 17.78 15.55 -28.30
CA HIS A 33 16.68 14.61 -28.38
C HIS A 33 15.31 15.28 -28.40
N SER A 34 15.15 16.42 -27.73
CA SER A 34 13.90 17.17 -27.74
C SER A 34 13.56 17.72 -29.13
N ILE A 35 14.47 18.41 -29.76
CA ILE A 35 14.25 19.00 -31.08
C ILE A 35 13.87 17.93 -32.11
N ARG A 36 14.39 16.71 -31.98
CA ARG A 36 14.16 15.59 -32.90
C ARG A 36 13.07 14.64 -32.51
N ASN A 37 12.30 14.95 -31.48
CA ASN A 37 11.32 14.02 -30.87
C ASN A 37 11.94 12.67 -30.46
N GLY A 38 13.23 12.60 -30.21
CA GLY A 38 13.95 11.35 -29.90
C GLY A 38 13.42 10.66 -28.64
N ILE A 39 13.02 11.42 -27.62
CA ILE A 39 12.44 10.88 -26.39
C ILE A 39 11.10 10.19 -26.68
N SER A 40 10.20 10.84 -27.39
CA SER A 40 8.89 10.27 -27.74
C SER A 40 9.01 9.07 -28.69
N THR A 41 9.96 9.10 -29.63
CA THR A 41 10.23 7.97 -30.51
C THR A 41 10.77 6.76 -29.75
N TRP A 42 11.69 6.98 -28.80
CA TRP A 42 12.22 5.94 -27.93
C TRP A 42 11.13 5.32 -27.06
N LEU A 43 10.25 6.14 -26.46
CA LEU A 43 9.10 5.68 -25.68
C LEU A 43 8.12 4.85 -26.50
N MET A 44 7.87 5.23 -27.76
CA MET A 44 7.04 4.42 -28.67
C MET A 44 7.64 3.03 -28.89
N ALA A 45 8.96 2.95 -29.12
CA ALA A 45 9.66 1.67 -29.30
C ALA A 45 9.58 0.78 -28.03
N HIS A 46 9.46 1.39 -26.85
CA HIS A 46 9.29 0.70 -25.56
C HIS A 46 7.80 0.50 -25.14
N ARG A 47 6.86 0.65 -26.08
CA ARG A 47 5.42 0.46 -25.90
C ARG A 47 4.76 1.44 -24.90
N GLU A 48 5.42 2.51 -24.53
CA GLU A 48 4.87 3.59 -23.70
C GLU A 48 4.11 4.62 -24.53
N ILE A 49 3.09 4.15 -25.27
CA ILE A 49 2.38 4.93 -26.31
C ILE A 49 1.76 6.21 -25.75
N THR A 50 1.15 6.13 -24.57
CA THR A 50 0.47 7.29 -23.95
C THR A 50 1.47 8.38 -23.57
N LEU A 51 2.59 7.99 -22.94
CA LEU A 51 3.70 8.89 -22.60
C LEU A 51 4.30 9.52 -23.84
N ALA A 52 4.58 8.70 -24.86
CA ALA A 52 5.14 9.14 -26.13
C ALA A 52 4.25 10.20 -26.80
N LYS A 53 2.93 9.96 -26.89
CA LYS A 53 1.96 10.89 -27.47
C LYS A 53 1.86 12.18 -26.65
N HIS A 54 1.98 12.10 -25.33
CA HIS A 54 1.94 13.28 -24.47
C HIS A 54 3.19 14.13 -24.66
N LEU A 55 4.40 13.54 -24.53
CA LEU A 55 5.67 14.25 -24.65
C LEU A 55 5.96 14.75 -26.06
N LYS A 56 5.42 14.11 -27.11
CA LYS A 56 5.57 14.56 -28.50
C LYS A 56 5.05 15.99 -28.75
N ARG A 57 4.14 16.48 -27.89
CA ARG A 57 3.54 17.81 -28.02
C ARG A 57 4.46 18.94 -27.57
N TYR A 58 5.53 18.60 -26.86
CA TYR A 58 6.44 19.55 -26.23
C TYR A 58 7.83 19.44 -26.83
N ARG A 59 8.44 20.58 -27.07
CA ARG A 59 9.80 20.73 -27.57
C ARG A 59 10.62 21.60 -26.63
N PHE A 60 11.93 21.67 -26.84
CA PHE A 60 12.80 22.47 -26.00
C PHE A 60 12.37 23.96 -25.97
N GLU A 61 11.92 24.47 -27.10
CA GLU A 61 11.50 25.87 -27.27
C GLU A 61 10.28 26.25 -26.38
N ASP A 62 9.55 25.26 -25.88
CA ASP A 62 8.44 25.47 -24.97
C ASP A 62 8.88 25.69 -23.51
N PHE A 63 10.20 25.58 -23.23
CA PHE A 63 10.74 25.67 -21.88
C PHE A 63 11.80 26.77 -21.79
N PRO A 64 11.80 27.59 -20.71
CA PRO A 64 12.80 28.63 -20.49
C PRO A 64 14.24 28.09 -20.38
N THR A 65 14.39 26.89 -19.77
CA THR A 65 15.69 26.27 -19.54
C THR A 65 15.66 24.75 -19.73
N PRO A 66 16.83 24.12 -20.03
CA PRO A 66 16.92 22.66 -20.08
C PRO A 66 16.56 21.99 -18.74
N ALA A 67 16.85 22.65 -17.62
CA ALA A 67 16.50 22.15 -16.29
C ALA A 67 14.98 22.05 -16.10
N GLU A 68 14.22 23.05 -16.52
CA GLU A 68 12.76 23.03 -16.45
C GLU A 68 12.14 21.98 -17.36
N MET A 69 12.67 21.80 -18.57
CA MET A 69 12.25 20.71 -19.45
C MET A 69 12.53 19.35 -18.81
N ARG A 70 13.69 19.14 -18.21
CA ARG A 70 14.06 17.92 -17.50
C ARG A 70 13.07 17.61 -16.37
N GLN A 71 12.79 18.61 -15.54
CA GLN A 71 11.81 18.48 -14.46
C GLN A 71 10.40 18.20 -14.97
N PHE A 72 9.99 18.82 -16.07
CA PHE A 72 8.71 18.53 -16.69
C PHE A 72 8.61 17.07 -17.16
N ILE A 73 9.63 16.56 -17.87
CA ILE A 73 9.65 15.18 -18.32
C ILE A 73 9.56 14.22 -17.12
N LEU A 74 10.34 14.44 -16.06
CA LEU A 74 10.29 13.61 -14.85
C LEU A 74 8.90 13.61 -14.21
N ARG A 75 8.27 14.77 -14.07
CA ARG A 75 6.88 14.87 -13.55
C ARG A 75 5.87 14.12 -14.42
N VAL A 76 6.03 14.14 -15.73
CA VAL A 76 5.17 13.39 -16.66
C VAL A 76 5.33 11.88 -16.44
N PHE A 77 6.55 11.39 -16.24
CA PHE A 77 6.80 9.99 -15.90
C PHE A 77 6.17 9.62 -14.54
N GLU A 78 6.38 10.42 -13.51
CA GLU A 78 5.79 10.21 -12.18
C GLU A 78 4.27 10.15 -12.23
N ALA A 79 3.64 11.11 -12.94
CA ALA A 79 2.19 11.13 -13.12
C ALA A 79 1.65 9.87 -13.84
N ALA A 80 2.40 9.35 -14.82
CA ALA A 80 2.02 8.15 -15.54
C ALA A 80 2.19 6.89 -14.67
N GLU A 81 3.22 6.81 -13.85
CA GLU A 81 3.40 5.73 -12.88
C GLU A 81 2.29 5.73 -11.83
N LEU A 82 1.99 6.89 -11.25
CA LEU A 82 0.86 7.05 -10.34
C LEU A 82 -0.46 6.62 -10.98
N LYS A 83 -0.65 6.90 -12.27
CA LYS A 83 -1.83 6.44 -12.99
C LYS A 83 -1.87 4.92 -13.19
N LYS A 84 -0.70 4.28 -13.41
CA LYS A 84 -0.60 2.82 -13.56
C LYS A 84 -0.91 2.06 -12.26
N ILE A 85 -0.60 2.65 -11.10
CA ILE A 85 -0.85 2.03 -9.78
C ILE A 85 -2.20 2.40 -9.17
N LYS A 86 -2.95 3.30 -9.80
CA LYS A 86 -4.25 3.77 -9.38
C LYS A 86 -5.24 2.60 -9.18
N GLY A 87 -5.89 2.54 -8.01
CA GLY A 87 -6.81 1.45 -7.66
C GLY A 87 -6.14 0.10 -7.42
N ARG A 88 -4.81 0.01 -7.41
CA ARG A 88 -4.08 -1.24 -7.22
C ARG A 88 -3.55 -1.37 -5.80
N ILE A 89 -3.19 -2.60 -5.45
CA ILE A 89 -2.40 -2.88 -4.26
C ILE A 89 -0.93 -2.78 -4.65
N ILE A 90 -0.18 -1.94 -3.94
CA ILE A 90 1.26 -1.77 -4.14
C ILE A 90 2.04 -2.22 -2.91
N ASN A 91 3.26 -2.69 -3.12
CA ASN A 91 4.18 -2.91 -2.01
C ASN A 91 4.48 -1.58 -1.31
N TYR A 92 4.67 -1.65 -0.01
CA TYR A 92 5.01 -0.50 0.79
C TYR A 92 6.20 0.29 0.19
N ASN A 93 5.97 1.57 -0.01
CA ASN A 93 6.98 2.53 -0.44
C ASN A 93 6.73 3.85 0.32
N PRO A 94 7.67 4.31 1.18
CA PRO A 94 7.48 5.52 1.98
C PRO A 94 7.12 6.76 1.16
N LYS A 95 7.66 6.87 -0.06
CA LYS A 95 7.40 8.01 -0.97
C LYS A 95 5.97 8.06 -1.50
N LEU A 96 5.22 6.98 -1.37
CA LEU A 96 3.88 6.83 -1.96
C LEU A 96 2.77 6.73 -0.91
N VAL A 97 3.08 6.66 0.39
CA VAL A 97 2.09 6.44 1.47
C VAL A 97 1.02 7.53 1.56
N ASP A 98 1.32 8.74 1.12
CA ASP A 98 0.38 9.88 1.24
C ASP A 98 -0.73 9.93 0.16
N SER A 99 -0.88 8.90 -0.66
CA SER A 99 -1.91 8.86 -1.70
C SER A 99 -3.10 7.99 -1.29
N ASN A 100 -4.33 8.48 -1.50
CA ASN A 100 -5.59 7.72 -1.32
C ASN A 100 -5.93 6.86 -2.55
N ARG A 101 -5.04 6.78 -3.55
CA ARG A 101 -5.34 6.18 -4.85
C ARG A 101 -5.00 4.70 -4.95
N TYR A 102 -4.48 4.11 -3.89
CA TYR A 102 -4.08 2.70 -3.85
C TYR A 102 -4.03 2.20 -2.42
N ILE A 103 -4.05 0.89 -2.28
CA ILE A 103 -3.87 0.20 -1.01
C ILE A 103 -2.41 -0.22 -0.88
N THR A 104 -1.79 0.07 0.26
CA THR A 104 -0.40 -0.29 0.53
C THR A 104 -0.31 -1.64 1.22
N ARG A 105 0.56 -2.53 0.72
CA ARG A 105 0.84 -3.83 1.33
C ARG A 105 2.10 -3.78 2.21
N LEU A 106 1.95 -3.97 3.52
CA LEU A 106 3.05 -4.00 4.48
C LEU A 106 3.69 -5.39 4.63
N GLY A 107 2.90 -6.45 4.52
CA GLY A 107 3.33 -7.86 4.57
C GLY A 107 2.99 -8.63 3.30
N LYS A 108 3.45 -9.90 3.20
CA LYS A 108 3.10 -10.82 2.13
C LYS A 108 1.85 -11.65 2.50
N GLY A 109 1.43 -12.53 1.61
CA GLY A 109 0.30 -13.42 1.79
C GLY A 109 -1.05 -12.81 1.41
N SER A 110 -2.12 -13.50 1.75
CA SER A 110 -3.51 -13.06 1.52
C SER A 110 -3.84 -11.82 2.35
N PHE A 111 -4.85 -11.07 1.90
CA PHE A 111 -5.38 -9.89 2.59
C PHE A 111 -6.66 -10.17 3.38
N GLY A 112 -7.07 -11.44 3.47
CA GLY A 112 -8.34 -11.82 4.05
C GLY A 112 -9.54 -11.36 3.24
N GLY A 113 -10.75 -11.58 3.74
CA GLY A 113 -12.01 -11.25 3.07
C GLY A 113 -12.19 -9.75 2.87
N LYS A 114 -12.22 -8.98 3.97
CA LYS A 114 -12.37 -7.51 3.93
C LYS A 114 -11.28 -6.84 3.09
N GLY A 115 -10.01 -7.28 3.22
CA GLY A 115 -8.90 -6.71 2.44
C GLY A 115 -9.08 -6.91 0.93
N ARG A 116 -9.55 -8.09 0.50
CA ARG A 116 -9.89 -8.35 -0.91
C ARG A 116 -11.05 -7.50 -1.39
N GLY A 117 -12.13 -7.38 -0.59
CA GLY A 117 -13.28 -6.54 -0.89
C GLY A 117 -12.88 -5.07 -1.05
N MET A 118 -12.05 -4.53 -0.15
CA MET A 118 -11.53 -3.17 -0.24
C MET A 118 -10.65 -2.96 -1.47
N ALA A 119 -9.82 -3.94 -1.83
CA ALA A 119 -9.00 -3.88 -3.04
C ALA A 119 -9.85 -3.83 -4.31
N PHE A 120 -10.92 -4.62 -4.35
CA PHE A 120 -11.89 -4.59 -5.44
C PHE A 120 -12.58 -3.22 -5.53
N LEU A 121 -13.09 -2.68 -4.41
CA LEU A 121 -13.74 -1.37 -4.36
C LEU A 121 -12.79 -0.24 -4.75
N SER A 122 -11.53 -0.29 -4.30
CA SER A 122 -10.51 0.68 -4.69
C SER A 122 -10.31 0.71 -6.22
N ASN A 123 -10.15 -0.46 -6.80
CA ASN A 123 -10.01 -0.59 -8.25
C ASN A 123 -11.27 -0.10 -8.99
N PHE A 124 -12.45 -0.47 -8.51
CA PHE A 124 -13.73 -0.07 -9.11
C PHE A 124 -13.91 1.46 -9.08
N ILE A 125 -13.75 2.09 -7.91
CA ILE A 125 -13.92 3.55 -7.73
C ILE A 125 -12.95 4.32 -8.63
N GLU A 126 -11.71 3.86 -8.76
CA GLU A 126 -10.69 4.54 -9.54
C GLU A 126 -10.85 4.37 -11.07
N ASN A 127 -11.55 3.33 -11.51
CA ASN A 127 -11.80 3.07 -12.93
C ASN A 127 -13.17 3.55 -13.44
N VAL A 128 -14.09 3.89 -12.54
CA VAL A 128 -15.40 4.47 -12.90
C VAL A 128 -15.32 6.00 -12.83
N ASP A 129 -15.74 6.67 -13.89
CA ASP A 129 -15.79 8.13 -13.91
C ASP A 129 -17.07 8.66 -13.24
N PHE A 130 -17.09 8.61 -11.90
CA PHE A 130 -18.21 9.08 -11.10
C PHE A 130 -18.52 10.57 -11.31
N LYS A 131 -17.53 11.38 -11.71
CA LYS A 131 -17.76 12.82 -11.99
C LYS A 131 -18.69 13.04 -13.17
N LYS A 132 -18.73 12.11 -14.14
CA LYS A 132 -19.71 12.16 -15.24
C LYS A 132 -21.11 11.81 -14.78
N LEU A 133 -21.25 10.92 -13.80
CA LEU A 133 -22.53 10.48 -13.27
C LEU A 133 -23.08 11.48 -12.25
N ILE A 134 -22.24 11.97 -11.35
CA ILE A 134 -22.61 12.89 -10.26
C ILE A 134 -21.48 13.94 -10.12
N PRO A 135 -21.56 15.08 -10.85
CA PRO A 135 -20.44 16.02 -10.96
C PRO A 135 -19.93 16.65 -9.66
N LYS A 136 -20.79 16.73 -8.63
CA LYS A 136 -20.46 17.34 -7.33
C LYS A 136 -19.99 16.33 -6.28
N LEU A 137 -20.02 15.03 -6.60
CA LEU A 137 -19.64 13.97 -5.66
C LEU A 137 -18.17 13.59 -5.85
N LYS A 138 -17.42 13.59 -4.76
CA LYS A 138 -16.06 13.01 -4.67
C LYS A 138 -16.16 11.72 -3.87
N ILE A 139 -15.87 10.60 -4.52
CA ILE A 139 -15.80 9.28 -3.88
C ILE A 139 -14.35 8.90 -3.76
N GLU A 140 -13.91 8.60 -2.55
CA GLU A 140 -12.53 8.19 -2.24
C GLU A 140 -12.55 7.08 -1.20
N ILE A 141 -11.54 6.22 -1.23
CA ILE A 141 -11.28 5.26 -0.17
C ILE A 141 -10.33 5.92 0.84
N PRO A 142 -10.58 5.81 2.16
CA PRO A 142 -9.63 6.26 3.16
C PRO A 142 -8.26 5.61 2.95
N LYS A 143 -7.18 6.31 3.31
CA LYS A 143 -5.82 5.74 3.24
C LYS A 143 -5.78 4.42 3.97
N THR A 144 -5.34 3.38 3.26
CA THR A 144 -5.40 2.01 3.75
C THR A 144 -4.07 1.30 3.53
N ALA A 145 -3.57 0.66 4.57
CA ALA A 145 -2.47 -0.30 4.48
C ALA A 145 -2.93 -1.66 5.00
N ILE A 146 -2.37 -2.75 4.46
CA ILE A 146 -2.72 -4.11 4.85
C ILE A 146 -1.47 -4.90 5.23
N ILE A 147 -1.48 -5.48 6.42
CA ILE A 147 -0.54 -6.48 6.87
C ILE A 147 -1.09 -7.83 6.41
N GLY A 148 -0.40 -8.51 5.49
CA GLY A 148 -0.87 -9.80 4.96
C GLY A 148 -0.69 -10.96 5.95
N VAL A 149 -1.37 -12.07 5.68
CA VAL A 149 -1.42 -13.24 6.58
C VAL A 149 -0.05 -13.89 6.87
N ASP A 150 0.94 -13.76 6.00
CA ASP A 150 2.28 -14.30 6.25
C ASP A 150 2.92 -13.68 7.52
N GLU A 151 2.58 -12.42 7.86
CA GLU A 151 3.06 -11.79 9.09
C GLU A 151 2.39 -12.35 10.34
N PHE A 152 1.13 -12.83 10.24
CA PHE A 152 0.46 -13.57 11.30
C PHE A 152 1.13 -14.93 11.52
N ASP A 153 1.34 -15.71 10.45
CA ASP A 153 2.01 -17.00 10.54
C ASP A 153 3.41 -16.84 11.16
N ASN A 154 4.20 -15.89 10.66
CA ASN A 154 5.52 -15.59 11.21
C ASN A 154 5.46 -15.18 12.69
N PHE A 155 4.44 -14.44 13.10
CA PHE A 155 4.26 -14.03 14.49
C PHE A 155 3.98 -15.23 15.41
N ILE A 156 3.09 -16.12 15.00
CA ILE A 156 2.79 -17.36 15.75
C ILE A 156 4.05 -18.25 15.85
N ASP A 157 4.70 -18.52 14.72
CA ASP A 157 5.83 -19.45 14.63
C ASP A 157 7.06 -18.93 15.38
N ASN A 158 7.46 -17.67 15.15
CA ASN A 158 8.65 -17.10 15.76
C ASN A 158 8.56 -16.95 17.29
N ASN A 159 7.36 -16.87 17.82
CA ASN A 159 7.12 -16.72 19.26
C ASN A 159 6.64 -18.03 19.92
N GLY A 160 6.49 -19.12 19.17
CA GLY A 160 6.05 -20.41 19.70
C GLY A 160 4.64 -20.39 20.28
N LEU A 161 3.77 -19.53 19.76
CA LEU A 161 2.41 -19.30 20.30
C LEU A 161 1.45 -20.46 20.02
N SER A 162 1.75 -21.36 19.09
CA SER A 162 0.92 -22.52 18.77
C SER A 162 0.56 -23.34 20.00
N ARG A 163 1.48 -23.47 20.96
CA ARG A 163 1.26 -24.24 22.17
C ARG A 163 0.13 -23.66 23.03
N ILE A 164 0.08 -22.34 23.20
CA ILE A 164 -0.93 -21.69 24.03
C ILE A 164 -2.28 -21.55 23.32
N ILE A 165 -2.29 -21.31 22.01
CA ILE A 165 -3.54 -21.12 21.25
C ILE A 165 -4.33 -22.42 21.08
N TYR A 166 -3.69 -23.60 21.13
CA TYR A 166 -4.32 -24.92 21.04
C TYR A 166 -4.41 -25.64 22.36
N SER A 167 -4.12 -24.98 23.48
CA SER A 167 -4.35 -25.48 24.84
C SER A 167 -5.73 -25.10 25.37
N ASP A 168 -6.07 -25.64 26.55
CA ASP A 168 -7.30 -25.26 27.27
C ASP A 168 -7.17 -23.94 28.06
N GLU A 169 -6.12 -23.16 27.78
CA GLU A 169 -5.90 -21.87 28.43
C GLU A 169 -7.00 -20.85 28.08
N SER A 170 -7.29 -19.99 29.04
CA SER A 170 -8.29 -18.94 28.90
C SER A 170 -7.90 -17.92 27.82
N TYR A 171 -8.88 -17.24 27.25
CA TYR A 171 -8.60 -16.18 26.28
C TYR A 171 -7.70 -15.07 26.86
N GLU A 172 -7.84 -14.74 28.15
CA GLU A 172 -7.00 -13.70 28.77
C GLU A 172 -5.51 -14.11 28.84
N GLU A 173 -5.21 -15.41 29.04
CA GLU A 173 -3.85 -15.94 28.99
C GLU A 173 -3.29 -15.92 27.56
N VAL A 174 -4.08 -16.34 26.58
CA VAL A 174 -3.71 -16.24 25.15
C VAL A 174 -3.43 -14.78 24.78
N LYS A 175 -4.32 -13.87 25.13
CA LYS A 175 -4.17 -12.42 24.87
C LYS A 175 -2.93 -11.84 25.53
N ALA A 176 -2.65 -12.20 26.79
CA ALA A 176 -1.45 -11.77 27.49
C ALA A 176 -0.15 -12.24 26.77
N ALA A 177 -0.13 -13.50 26.32
CA ALA A 177 0.98 -14.05 25.54
C ALA A 177 1.17 -13.31 24.22
N PHE A 178 0.09 -12.98 23.50
CA PHE A 178 0.17 -12.21 22.25
C PHE A 178 0.69 -10.80 22.48
N ILE A 179 0.26 -10.12 23.54
CA ILE A 179 0.76 -8.78 23.89
C ILE A 179 2.25 -8.81 24.23
N ALA A 180 2.70 -9.83 24.97
CA ALA A 180 4.10 -9.97 25.37
C ALA A 180 5.03 -10.34 24.19
N ALA A 181 4.52 -11.04 23.18
CA ALA A 181 5.30 -11.49 22.03
C ALA A 181 5.69 -10.32 21.10
N PRO A 182 6.93 -10.22 20.63
CA PRO A 182 7.36 -9.17 19.68
C PRO A 182 6.88 -9.45 18.25
N LEU A 183 6.50 -8.41 17.51
CA LEU A 183 6.40 -8.48 16.07
C LEU A 183 7.79 -8.58 15.44
N SER A 184 7.88 -9.06 14.19
CA SER A 184 9.15 -9.10 13.47
C SER A 184 9.74 -7.69 13.33
N GLN A 185 11.07 -7.54 13.49
CA GLN A 185 11.74 -6.24 13.34
C GLN A 185 11.45 -5.62 11.97
N LYS A 186 11.38 -6.44 10.94
CA LYS A 186 11.05 -6.00 9.59
C LYS A 186 9.66 -5.38 9.47
N LEU A 187 8.66 -5.95 10.16
CA LEU A 187 7.31 -5.38 10.20
C LEU A 187 7.33 -4.08 11.03
N ARG A 188 7.98 -4.10 12.21
CA ARG A 188 8.12 -2.92 13.07
C ARG A 188 8.72 -1.72 12.32
N ASP A 189 9.79 -1.93 11.54
CA ASP A 189 10.43 -0.88 10.74
C ASP A 189 9.48 -0.31 9.68
N LYS A 190 8.66 -1.15 9.06
CA LYS A 190 7.65 -0.67 8.10
C LYS A 190 6.51 0.09 8.78
N LEU A 191 6.06 -0.37 9.97
CA LEU A 191 5.04 0.34 10.75
C LEU A 191 5.55 1.71 11.21
N ARG A 192 6.82 1.79 11.65
CA ARG A 192 7.49 3.07 11.96
C ARG A 192 7.43 4.03 10.79
N SER A 193 7.96 3.59 9.66
CA SER A 193 8.01 4.42 8.46
C SER A 193 6.61 4.80 7.94
N TYR A 194 5.61 3.92 8.11
CA TYR A 194 4.21 4.23 7.82
C TYR A 194 3.66 5.32 8.75
N LEU A 195 3.93 5.24 10.07
CA LEU A 195 3.46 6.21 11.04
C LEU A 195 4.18 7.57 10.95
N GLU A 196 5.40 7.64 10.40
CA GLU A 196 6.09 8.92 10.12
C GLU A 196 5.27 9.80 9.18
N VAL A 197 4.59 9.20 8.20
CA VAL A 197 3.74 9.89 7.23
C VAL A 197 2.28 9.96 7.69
N MET A 198 1.76 8.86 8.29
CA MET A 198 0.38 8.77 8.75
C MET A 198 0.23 9.37 10.15
N ARG A 199 -0.49 10.49 10.25
CA ARG A 199 -0.70 11.25 11.50
C ARG A 199 -2.14 11.24 11.99
N LYS A 200 -3.07 10.77 11.19
CA LYS A 200 -4.48 10.71 11.55
C LYS A 200 -4.80 9.48 12.38
N PRO A 201 -5.91 9.48 13.14
CA PRO A 201 -6.39 8.31 13.83
C PRO A 201 -6.52 7.11 12.90
N LEU A 202 -6.26 5.92 13.41
CA LEU A 202 -6.30 4.68 12.64
C LEU A 202 -7.31 3.70 13.22
N ALA A 203 -8.08 3.07 12.34
CA ALA A 203 -8.82 1.87 12.61
C ALA A 203 -7.95 0.66 12.27
N VAL A 204 -7.62 -0.15 13.27
CA VAL A 204 -6.89 -1.41 13.16
C VAL A 204 -7.92 -2.53 13.14
N ARG A 205 -8.15 -3.13 11.97
CA ARG A 205 -9.29 -4.01 11.70
C ARG A 205 -8.85 -5.40 11.31
N SER A 206 -9.61 -6.38 11.75
CA SER A 206 -9.47 -7.76 11.29
C SER A 206 -9.79 -7.91 9.80
N SER A 207 -9.14 -8.86 9.19
CA SER A 207 -9.46 -9.38 7.85
C SER A 207 -9.05 -10.85 7.77
N GLY A 208 -9.86 -11.71 8.37
CA GLY A 208 -9.67 -13.16 8.36
C GLY A 208 -9.86 -13.76 6.97
N LEU A 209 -9.35 -14.98 6.77
CA LEU A 209 -9.53 -15.70 5.51
C LEU A 209 -10.99 -16.09 5.27
N PHE A 210 -11.69 -16.48 6.36
CA PHE A 210 -13.11 -16.85 6.32
C PHE A 210 -14.05 -15.64 6.42
N GLU A 211 -13.53 -14.48 6.82
CA GLU A 211 -14.31 -13.25 6.91
C GLU A 211 -14.82 -12.84 5.52
N ASP A 212 -16.09 -12.45 5.44
CA ASP A 212 -16.82 -12.18 4.18
C ASP A 212 -17.04 -13.43 3.29
N SER A 213 -16.99 -14.65 3.87
CA SER A 213 -17.44 -15.84 3.17
C SER A 213 -18.96 -15.76 2.90
N LEU A 214 -19.37 -16.09 1.67
CA LEU A 214 -20.79 -16.11 1.29
C LEU A 214 -21.55 -17.27 1.94
N SER A 215 -20.85 -18.35 2.27
CA SER A 215 -21.43 -19.56 2.85
C SER A 215 -21.50 -19.53 4.39
N GLN A 216 -20.57 -18.80 5.02
CA GLN A 216 -20.40 -18.76 6.47
C GLN A 216 -19.97 -17.34 6.88
N PRO A 217 -20.91 -16.46 7.26
CA PRO A 217 -20.59 -15.07 7.59
C PRO A 217 -19.92 -14.95 8.96
N PHE A 218 -18.70 -14.45 9.00
CA PHE A 218 -17.94 -14.15 10.23
C PHE A 218 -18.11 -12.69 10.69
N ALA A 219 -19.21 -12.05 10.34
CA ALA A 219 -19.44 -10.66 10.69
C ALA A 219 -19.53 -10.46 12.21
N GLY A 220 -18.70 -9.56 12.74
CA GLY A 220 -18.71 -9.20 14.17
C GLY A 220 -17.99 -10.20 15.09
N VAL A 221 -17.37 -11.26 14.57
CA VAL A 221 -16.64 -12.26 15.35
C VAL A 221 -15.28 -11.71 15.82
N TYR A 222 -14.59 -10.95 14.99
CA TYR A 222 -13.25 -10.43 15.28
C TYR A 222 -13.25 -8.95 15.65
N SER A 223 -12.19 -8.54 16.37
CA SER A 223 -12.08 -7.21 16.95
C SER A 223 -11.60 -6.15 15.97
N THR A 224 -12.01 -4.91 16.25
CA THR A 224 -11.49 -3.69 15.63
C THR A 224 -11.08 -2.72 16.74
N TYR A 225 -9.91 -2.12 16.61
CA TYR A 225 -9.38 -1.14 17.55
C TYR A 225 -9.19 0.21 16.86
N LEU A 226 -9.60 1.27 17.54
CA LEU A 226 -9.36 2.64 17.12
C LEU A 226 -8.21 3.20 17.95
N ILE A 227 -7.16 3.68 17.29
CA ILE A 227 -6.02 4.32 17.95
C ILE A 227 -5.93 5.79 17.53
N PRO A 228 -5.68 6.72 18.46
CA PRO A 228 -5.66 8.15 18.17
C PRO A 228 -4.46 8.56 17.32
N ASN A 229 -3.34 7.84 17.39
CA ASN A 229 -2.14 8.05 16.59
C ASN A 229 -1.59 9.50 16.61
N ASN A 230 -1.83 10.23 17.69
CA ASN A 230 -1.52 11.66 17.83
C ASN A 230 -0.40 11.98 18.84
N HIS A 231 0.20 10.96 19.48
CA HIS A 231 1.29 11.19 20.44
C HIS A 231 2.51 11.78 19.72
N PRO A 232 3.21 12.78 20.32
CA PRO A 232 4.40 13.40 19.72
C PRO A 232 5.56 12.39 19.58
N ASP A 233 5.71 11.48 20.52
CA ASP A 233 6.72 10.42 20.49
C ASP A 233 6.28 9.30 19.54
N ILE A 234 7.08 9.05 18.52
CA ILE A 234 6.84 8.02 17.51
C ILE A 234 6.90 6.60 18.12
N GLU A 235 7.74 6.36 19.12
CA GLU A 235 7.84 5.05 19.77
C GLU A 235 6.53 4.67 20.44
N ARG A 236 5.91 5.58 21.17
CA ARG A 236 4.58 5.34 21.74
C ARG A 236 3.52 5.05 20.71
N ARG A 237 3.53 5.77 19.59
CA ARG A 237 2.59 5.51 18.50
C ARG A 237 2.78 4.14 17.87
N ILE A 238 4.06 3.69 17.76
CA ILE A 238 4.39 2.35 17.28
C ILE A 238 3.90 1.30 18.28
N ASP A 239 4.17 1.48 19.56
CA ASP A 239 3.77 0.53 20.61
C ASP A 239 2.23 0.39 20.69
N ASP A 240 1.49 1.51 20.56
CA ASP A 240 0.02 1.51 20.49
C ASP A 240 -0.48 0.72 19.25
N LEU A 241 0.14 0.93 18.10
CA LEU A 241 -0.22 0.24 16.86
C LEU A 241 0.12 -1.25 16.93
N GLU A 242 1.31 -1.62 17.43
CA GLU A 242 1.70 -3.01 17.63
C GLU A 242 0.76 -3.73 18.58
N THR A 243 0.40 -3.08 19.68
CA THR A 243 -0.56 -3.62 20.64
C THR A 243 -1.91 -3.87 19.98
N ALA A 244 -2.42 -2.92 19.21
CA ALA A 244 -3.67 -3.08 18.48
C ALA A 244 -3.61 -4.23 17.45
N VAL A 245 -2.50 -4.36 16.71
CA VAL A 245 -2.30 -5.48 15.76
C VAL A 245 -2.32 -6.83 16.49
N LYS A 246 -1.61 -6.96 17.62
CA LYS A 246 -1.54 -8.18 18.42
C LYS A 246 -2.92 -8.54 19.01
N LEU A 247 -3.68 -7.53 19.44
CA LEU A 247 -5.05 -7.70 19.91
C LEU A 247 -6.01 -8.15 18.81
N VAL A 248 -5.84 -7.65 17.59
CA VAL A 248 -6.58 -8.15 16.41
C VAL A 248 -6.21 -9.61 16.15
N TYR A 249 -4.93 -9.96 16.18
CA TYR A 249 -4.48 -11.34 16.00
C TYR A 249 -5.08 -12.27 17.06
N SER A 250 -5.03 -11.89 18.33
CA SER A 250 -5.58 -12.70 19.43
C SER A 250 -7.10 -12.88 19.35
N SER A 251 -7.82 -11.99 18.66
CA SER A 251 -9.29 -12.04 18.59
C SER A 251 -9.85 -13.27 17.86
N ILE A 252 -9.01 -14.00 17.11
CA ILE A 252 -9.37 -15.31 16.54
C ILE A 252 -9.70 -16.30 17.67
N PHE A 253 -9.01 -16.20 18.82
CA PHE A 253 -9.03 -17.19 19.88
C PHE A 253 -9.94 -16.82 21.06
N THR A 254 -10.84 -15.83 20.88
CA THR A 254 -11.88 -15.52 21.88
C THR A 254 -12.84 -16.69 22.06
N ASP A 255 -13.45 -16.81 23.22
CA ASP A 255 -14.45 -17.87 23.50
C ASP A 255 -15.58 -17.85 22.49
N SER A 256 -16.06 -16.67 22.11
CA SER A 256 -17.10 -16.51 21.10
C SER A 256 -16.64 -16.96 19.71
N SER A 257 -15.39 -16.68 19.34
CA SER A 257 -14.81 -17.12 18.08
C SER A 257 -14.66 -18.66 18.06
N ARG A 258 -14.06 -19.24 19.12
CA ARG A 258 -13.93 -20.70 19.28
C ARG A 258 -15.28 -21.41 19.18
N ALA A 259 -16.29 -20.92 19.92
CA ALA A 259 -17.64 -21.45 19.87
C ALA A 259 -18.27 -21.36 18.47
N TYR A 260 -18.01 -20.26 17.76
CA TYR A 260 -18.50 -20.09 16.38
C TYR A 260 -17.86 -21.09 15.42
N PHE A 261 -16.51 -21.24 15.45
CA PHE A 261 -15.80 -22.23 14.62
C PHE A 261 -16.32 -23.65 14.86
N HIS A 262 -16.54 -24.01 16.13
CA HIS A 262 -17.12 -25.30 16.50
C HIS A 262 -18.55 -25.46 15.94
N ALA A 263 -19.38 -24.41 16.01
CA ALA A 263 -20.76 -24.46 15.52
C ALA A 263 -20.89 -24.64 14.00
N ILE A 264 -19.89 -24.21 13.23
CA ILE A 264 -19.87 -24.31 11.75
C ILE A 264 -19.02 -25.48 11.24
N ASP A 265 -18.50 -26.32 12.13
CA ASP A 265 -17.62 -27.46 11.82
C ASP A 265 -16.38 -27.05 11.02
N CYS A 266 -15.77 -25.91 11.36
CA CYS A 266 -14.53 -25.43 10.78
C CYS A 266 -13.39 -25.49 11.80
N MET A 267 -12.19 -25.74 11.31
CA MET A 267 -10.99 -25.78 12.14
C MET A 267 -10.44 -24.36 12.33
N ILE A 268 -10.27 -23.93 13.59
CA ILE A 268 -9.71 -22.62 13.90
C ILE A 268 -8.25 -22.48 13.42
N GLU A 269 -7.55 -23.60 13.25
CA GLU A 269 -6.20 -23.71 12.72
C GLU A 269 -6.10 -23.27 11.25
N GLU A 270 -7.20 -23.32 10.51
CA GLU A 270 -7.26 -22.89 9.12
C GLU A 270 -7.47 -21.38 8.99
N GLU A 271 -7.88 -20.70 10.07
CA GLU A 271 -8.05 -19.25 10.06
C GLU A 271 -6.71 -18.54 10.16
N LYS A 272 -6.54 -17.55 9.31
CA LYS A 272 -5.37 -16.68 9.30
C LYS A 272 -5.81 -15.24 9.22
N MET A 273 -5.10 -14.38 9.94
CA MET A 273 -5.49 -12.99 10.11
C MET A 273 -4.57 -12.03 9.33
N ALA A 274 -5.13 -11.36 8.34
CA ALA A 274 -4.58 -10.12 7.84
C ALA A 274 -5.12 -8.95 8.68
N VAL A 275 -4.38 -7.85 8.77
CA VAL A 275 -4.79 -6.65 9.50
C VAL A 275 -4.85 -5.46 8.56
N ILE A 276 -5.98 -4.75 8.59
CA ILE A 276 -6.20 -3.53 7.82
C ILE A 276 -5.94 -2.34 8.75
N LEU A 277 -5.02 -1.48 8.35
CA LEU A 277 -4.75 -0.18 8.94
C LEU A 277 -5.42 0.87 8.07
N GLN A 278 -6.47 1.51 8.57
CA GLN A 278 -7.29 2.44 7.80
C GLN A 278 -7.41 3.78 8.51
N GLU A 279 -7.17 4.87 7.78
CA GLU A 279 -7.41 6.22 8.26
C GLU A 279 -8.88 6.38 8.69
N VAL A 280 -9.11 6.91 9.88
CA VAL A 280 -10.45 7.31 10.33
C VAL A 280 -10.78 8.64 9.70
N VAL A 281 -11.88 8.68 8.95
CA VAL A 281 -12.37 9.87 8.26
C VAL A 281 -13.44 10.52 9.11
N GLY A 282 -13.35 11.82 9.31
CA GLY A 282 -14.30 12.63 10.09
C GLY A 282 -13.79 14.05 10.25
N ASN A 283 -14.58 14.88 10.92
CA ASN A 283 -14.17 16.22 11.35
C ASN A 283 -13.63 16.17 12.78
N GLU A 284 -12.64 16.98 13.06
CA GLU A 284 -12.23 17.30 14.42
C GLU A 284 -13.23 18.31 14.98
N TYR A 285 -13.77 18.02 16.18
CA TYR A 285 -14.67 18.92 16.89
C TYR A 285 -13.94 19.54 18.08
#